data_fb85903484e754eeb293c292fa259163
#
_entry.id   fb85903484e754eeb293c292fa259163
#
_cell.length_a   1.000
_cell.length_b   1.000
_cell.length_c   1.000
_cell.angle_alpha   90.00
_cell.angle_beta   90.00
_cell.angle_gamma   90.00
#
_symmetry.space_group_name_H-M   'P 1'
#
loop_
_entity.id
_entity.type
_entity.pdbx_description
1 polymer ?
#
loop_
_entity_poly.entity_id
_entity_poly.type
_entity_poly.pdbx_seq_one_letter_code
_entity_poly.pdbx_strand_id
1 'polypeptide(L)'
;MVIAGYPVVSFKDYDYMRLFDGNFIRKSNAGHYQSFYEKIITVDTETYVSDNEDIGWITDWTITIEDDSCIYGNHVSDLINTIDRICDTLHADKEHTVRFYIHNLSYDYMFLRNHLLDKFGVPDRKLAVKTHRYVFMQWKSFGVEIRDSAILTQRTLERLCKDMGTLEKATGTWDYKKKRTPESGRTVK
;
A
#
# COMPACT_ATOMS: atom_id res chain seq x y z
N MET A 1 -9.96 1.87 17.98
CA MET A 1 -9.10 3.07 17.86
C MET A 1 -9.46 3.80 16.58
N VAL A 2 -9.24 5.12 16.50
CA VAL A 2 -9.47 5.92 15.28
C VAL A 2 -8.21 6.73 15.02
N ILE A 3 -7.66 6.68 13.81
CA ILE A 3 -6.51 7.49 13.38
C ILE A 3 -6.95 8.30 12.16
N ALA A 4 -6.76 9.62 12.20
CA ALA A 4 -7.16 10.55 11.14
C ALA A 4 -8.63 10.40 10.69
N GLY A 5 -9.53 10.01 11.59
CA GLY A 5 -10.94 9.76 11.30
C GLY A 5 -11.27 8.32 10.88
N TYR A 6 -10.29 7.47 10.62
CA TYR A 6 -10.49 6.09 10.21
C TYR A 6 -10.48 5.12 11.40
N PRO A 7 -11.44 4.19 11.50
CA PRO A 7 -11.35 3.07 12.43
C PRO A 7 -10.11 2.23 12.11
N VAL A 8 -9.34 1.88 13.15
CA VAL A 8 -8.14 1.05 13.01
C VAL A 8 -8.49 -0.39 13.37
N VAL A 9 -8.28 -1.31 12.45
CA VAL A 9 -8.70 -2.71 12.55
C VAL A 9 -7.54 -3.62 12.17
N SER A 10 -7.33 -4.71 12.94
CA SER A 10 -6.39 -5.76 12.54
C SER A 10 -6.82 -6.41 11.22
N PHE A 11 -5.87 -6.76 10.37
CA PHE A 11 -6.16 -7.48 9.12
C PHE A 11 -6.92 -8.79 9.34
N LYS A 12 -6.82 -9.39 10.54
CA LYS A 12 -7.55 -10.60 10.92
C LYS A 12 -9.03 -10.36 11.18
N ASP A 13 -9.35 -9.17 11.68
CA ASP A 13 -10.69 -8.80 12.16
C ASP A 13 -11.44 -7.92 11.15
N TYR A 14 -10.79 -7.52 10.06
CA TYR A 14 -11.39 -6.67 9.04
C TYR A 14 -12.46 -7.44 8.25
N ASP A 15 -13.64 -6.87 8.15
CA ASP A 15 -14.72 -7.39 7.32
C ASP A 15 -14.55 -6.95 5.86
N TYR A 16 -13.96 -7.81 5.05
CA TYR A 16 -13.68 -7.53 3.64
C TYR A 16 -14.95 -7.35 2.79
N MET A 17 -16.12 -7.82 3.25
CA MET A 17 -17.38 -7.64 2.51
C MET A 17 -17.78 -6.16 2.41
N ARG A 18 -17.28 -5.31 3.29
CA ARG A 18 -17.49 -3.84 3.23
C ARG A 18 -16.93 -3.20 1.97
N LEU A 19 -15.97 -3.87 1.30
CA LEU A 19 -15.41 -3.40 0.04
C LEU A 19 -16.45 -3.33 -1.09
N PHE A 20 -17.52 -4.11 -1.01
CA PHE A 20 -18.60 -4.08 -2.01
C PHE A 20 -19.42 -2.78 -2.00
N ASP A 21 -19.24 -1.91 -1.00
CA ASP A 21 -19.83 -0.57 -1.01
C ASP A 21 -19.22 0.34 -2.09
N GLY A 22 -18.04 -0.03 -2.66
CA GLY A 22 -17.40 0.66 -3.77
C GLY A 22 -17.67 -0.02 -5.12
N ASN A 23 -17.47 0.72 -6.20
CA ASN A 23 -17.73 0.28 -7.56
C ASN A 23 -16.48 0.29 -8.43
N PHE A 24 -16.51 -0.45 -9.54
CA PHE A 24 -15.51 -0.31 -10.58
C PHE A 24 -15.93 0.74 -11.59
N ILE A 25 -15.07 1.76 -11.77
CA ILE A 25 -15.28 2.82 -12.75
C ILE A 25 -14.56 2.47 -14.03
N ARG A 26 -15.32 2.36 -15.13
CA ARG A 26 -14.78 2.06 -16.47
C ARG A 26 -14.05 3.28 -17.03
N LYS A 27 -12.80 3.07 -17.44
CA LYS A 27 -12.00 4.05 -18.17
C LYS A 27 -11.62 3.49 -19.53
N SER A 28 -11.81 4.30 -20.58
CA SER A 28 -11.37 3.99 -21.95
C SER A 28 -10.06 4.72 -22.24
N ASN A 29 -9.11 4.03 -22.84
CA ASN A 29 -7.90 4.65 -23.38
C ASN A 29 -7.55 3.97 -24.70
N ALA A 30 -7.62 4.72 -25.80
CA ALA A 30 -7.26 4.25 -27.14
C ALA A 30 -7.92 2.89 -27.55
N GLY A 31 -9.20 2.71 -27.24
CA GLY A 31 -9.94 1.49 -27.58
C GLY A 31 -9.76 0.32 -26.60
N HIS A 32 -8.93 0.48 -25.58
CA HIS A 32 -8.79 -0.49 -24.50
C HIS A 32 -9.65 -0.05 -23.31
N TYR A 33 -10.44 -0.97 -22.80
CA TYR A 33 -11.27 -0.75 -21.62
C TYR A 33 -10.65 -1.44 -20.43
N GLN A 34 -10.56 -0.69 -19.33
CA GLN A 34 -10.16 -1.21 -18.03
C GLN A 34 -10.98 -0.50 -16.97
N SER A 35 -11.51 -1.25 -16.03
CA SER A 35 -12.23 -0.69 -14.90
C SER A 35 -11.32 -0.63 -13.68
N PHE A 36 -11.46 0.41 -12.89
CA PHE A 36 -10.68 0.61 -11.67
C PHE A 36 -11.61 0.75 -10.49
N TYR A 37 -11.26 0.08 -9.39
CA TYR A 37 -11.97 0.27 -8.14
C TYR A 37 -11.91 1.74 -7.74
N GLU A 38 -13.05 2.33 -7.40
CA GLU A 38 -13.17 3.78 -7.24
C GLU A 38 -12.53 4.30 -5.96
N LYS A 39 -12.59 3.52 -4.86
CA LYS A 39 -12.03 3.94 -3.58
C LYS A 39 -10.51 4.01 -3.64
N ILE A 40 -9.97 5.06 -3.02
CA ILE A 40 -8.52 5.22 -2.89
C ILE A 40 -8.02 4.28 -1.80
N ILE A 41 -7.08 3.42 -2.14
CA ILE A 41 -6.41 2.52 -1.21
C ILE A 41 -4.94 2.93 -1.11
N THR A 42 -4.49 3.29 0.08
CA THR A 42 -3.09 3.62 0.34
C THR A 42 -2.43 2.55 1.19
N VAL A 43 -1.16 2.33 0.94
CA VAL A 43 -0.32 1.40 1.71
C VAL A 43 0.89 2.17 2.24
N ASP A 44 1.20 1.95 3.50
CA ASP A 44 2.38 2.50 4.16
C ASP A 44 3.10 1.42 4.96
N THR A 45 4.43 1.47 5.02
CA THR A 45 5.23 0.50 5.76
C THR A 45 6.20 1.21 6.70
N GLU A 46 6.38 0.65 7.89
CA GLU A 46 7.44 1.04 8.81
C GLU A 46 8.54 0.01 8.74
N THR A 47 9.77 0.46 8.62
CA THR A 47 10.92 -0.42 8.45
C THR A 47 11.95 -0.21 9.56
N TYR A 48 12.62 -1.27 9.92
CA TYR A 48 13.87 -1.21 10.69
C TYR A 48 15.03 -1.54 9.76
N VAL A 49 16.10 -0.76 9.85
CA VAL A 49 17.35 -1.01 9.14
C VAL A 49 18.47 -1.05 10.19
N SER A 50 19.26 -2.13 10.19
CA SER A 50 20.39 -2.27 11.10
C SER A 50 21.58 -1.45 10.62
N ASP A 51 22.15 -0.65 11.51
CA ASP A 51 23.34 0.17 11.21
C ASP A 51 24.61 -0.68 10.96
N ASN A 52 24.62 -1.93 11.42
CA ASN A 52 25.83 -2.76 11.45
C ASN A 52 25.78 -3.98 10.51
N GLU A 53 24.61 -4.36 9.98
CA GLU A 53 24.43 -5.64 9.29
C GLU A 53 23.94 -5.49 7.85
N ASP A 54 23.72 -4.25 7.36
CA ASP A 54 23.09 -3.95 6.06
C ASP A 54 21.78 -4.73 5.80
N ILE A 55 21.09 -5.07 6.90
CA ILE A 55 19.84 -5.83 6.88
C ILE A 55 18.71 -4.92 7.34
N GLY A 56 17.60 -5.00 6.62
CA GLY A 56 16.36 -4.29 6.98
C GLY A 56 15.15 -5.17 6.76
N TRP A 57 14.08 -4.88 7.48
CA TRP A 57 12.78 -5.55 7.32
C TRP A 57 11.62 -4.63 7.69
N ILE A 58 10.44 -4.98 7.19
CA ILE A 58 9.20 -4.32 7.58
C ILE A 58 8.82 -4.79 8.99
N THR A 59 8.54 -3.85 9.86
CA THR A 59 8.09 -4.10 11.23
C THR A 59 6.59 -3.94 11.41
N ASP A 60 6.01 -3.02 10.66
CA ASP A 60 4.57 -2.71 10.68
C ASP A 60 4.13 -2.25 9.29
N TRP A 61 2.87 -2.43 8.99
CA TRP A 61 2.27 -1.92 7.77
C TRP A 61 0.82 -1.51 8.00
N THR A 62 0.35 -0.60 7.17
CA THR A 62 -1.05 -0.19 7.14
C THR A 62 -1.58 -0.16 5.70
N ILE A 63 -2.86 -0.52 5.56
CA ILE A 63 -3.65 -0.27 4.35
C ILE A 63 -4.82 0.60 4.77
N THR A 64 -4.90 1.81 4.23
CA THR A 64 -6.04 2.69 4.47
C THR A 64 -6.94 2.71 3.25
N ILE A 65 -8.23 2.47 3.46
CA ILE A 65 -9.27 2.46 2.45
C ILE A 65 -10.14 3.67 2.65
N GLU A 66 -10.32 4.47 1.60
CA GLU A 66 -11.15 5.69 1.60
C GLU A 66 -12.56 5.39 2.10
N ASP A 67 -13.04 6.25 3.00
CA ASP A 67 -14.37 6.18 3.63
C ASP A 67 -14.67 4.86 4.37
N ASP A 68 -13.62 4.11 4.76
CA ASP A 68 -13.81 2.86 5.48
C ASP A 68 -12.85 2.74 6.69
N SER A 69 -11.71 2.10 6.54
CA SER A 69 -10.86 1.70 7.67
C SER A 69 -9.37 1.80 7.36
N CYS A 70 -8.58 1.88 8.42
CA CYS A 70 -7.15 1.64 8.40
C CYS A 70 -6.87 0.23 8.92
N ILE A 71 -6.52 -0.68 8.01
CA ILE A 71 -6.15 -2.06 8.31
C ILE A 71 -4.67 -2.09 8.66
N TYR A 72 -4.27 -2.85 9.68
CA TYR A 72 -2.86 -2.95 10.07
C TYR A 72 -2.41 -4.39 10.34
N GLY A 73 -1.10 -4.59 10.24
CA GLY A 73 -0.40 -5.82 10.59
C GLY A 73 1.10 -5.61 10.73
N ASN A 74 1.84 -6.67 11.00
CA ASN A 74 3.27 -6.62 11.32
C ASN A 74 4.13 -7.41 10.33
N HIS A 75 3.63 -8.51 9.81
CA HIS A 75 4.41 -9.35 8.89
C HIS A 75 4.13 -8.96 7.43
N VAL A 76 5.18 -8.86 6.64
CA VAL A 76 5.07 -8.52 5.22
C VAL A 76 4.25 -9.54 4.43
N SER A 77 4.30 -10.82 4.80
CA SER A 77 3.46 -11.87 4.21
C SER A 77 1.97 -11.59 4.40
N ASP A 78 1.59 -11.06 5.57
CA ASP A 78 0.20 -10.69 5.86
C ASP A 78 -0.23 -9.47 5.03
N LEU A 79 0.67 -8.50 4.80
CA LEU A 79 0.42 -7.38 3.88
C LEU A 79 0.08 -7.89 2.48
N ILE A 80 0.92 -8.77 1.94
CA ILE A 80 0.73 -9.29 0.57
C ILE A 80 -0.55 -10.13 0.49
N ASN A 81 -0.81 -10.97 1.50
CA ASN A 81 -2.06 -11.74 1.57
C ASN A 81 -3.30 -10.85 1.73
N THR A 82 -3.17 -9.70 2.41
CA THR A 82 -4.26 -8.72 2.54
C THR A 82 -4.55 -8.04 1.20
N ILE A 83 -3.51 -7.65 0.45
CA ILE A 83 -3.65 -7.12 -0.92
C ILE A 83 -4.38 -8.13 -1.81
N ASP A 84 -3.93 -9.38 -1.81
CA ASP A 84 -4.54 -10.47 -2.56
C ASP A 84 -6.01 -10.67 -2.17
N ARG A 85 -6.29 -10.75 -0.87
CA ARG A 85 -7.65 -10.93 -0.35
C ARG A 85 -8.60 -9.78 -0.71
N ILE A 86 -8.11 -8.53 -0.73
CA ILE A 86 -8.88 -7.37 -1.21
C ILE A 86 -9.26 -7.60 -2.68
N CYS A 87 -8.29 -7.96 -3.51
CA CYS A 87 -8.52 -8.21 -4.93
C CYS A 87 -9.46 -9.40 -5.16
N ASP A 88 -9.26 -10.51 -4.46
CA ASP A 88 -10.14 -11.70 -4.54
C ASP A 88 -11.58 -11.37 -4.14
N THR A 89 -11.75 -10.63 -3.03
CA THR A 89 -13.08 -10.21 -2.56
C THR A 89 -13.81 -9.37 -3.60
N LEU A 90 -13.08 -8.46 -4.25
CA LEU A 90 -13.62 -7.60 -5.30
C LEU A 90 -13.71 -8.27 -6.69
N HIS A 91 -13.36 -9.55 -6.78
CA HIS A 91 -13.29 -10.28 -8.07
C HIS A 91 -12.43 -9.55 -9.10
N ALA A 92 -11.30 -8.98 -8.63
CA ALA A 92 -10.38 -8.25 -9.48
C ALA A 92 -9.72 -9.19 -10.50
N ASP A 93 -9.57 -8.70 -11.73
CA ASP A 93 -9.02 -9.44 -12.85
C ASP A 93 -8.33 -8.49 -13.85
N LYS A 94 -8.03 -8.99 -15.05
CA LYS A 94 -7.41 -8.18 -16.12
C LYS A 94 -8.23 -6.96 -16.57
N GLU A 95 -9.55 -6.97 -16.34
CA GLU A 95 -10.49 -5.91 -16.72
C GLU A 95 -10.88 -5.04 -15.54
N HIS A 96 -10.81 -5.59 -14.33
CA HIS A 96 -11.17 -4.94 -13.06
C HIS A 96 -9.94 -4.84 -12.16
N THR A 97 -9.36 -3.66 -12.08
CA THR A 97 -8.09 -3.43 -11.38
C THR A 97 -8.30 -2.68 -10.07
N VAL A 98 -7.70 -3.17 -9.00
CA VAL A 98 -7.57 -2.48 -7.73
C VAL A 98 -6.23 -1.77 -7.67
N ARG A 99 -6.22 -0.46 -7.35
CA ARG A 99 -5.02 0.36 -7.24
C ARG A 99 -4.64 0.59 -5.79
N PHE A 100 -3.39 0.28 -5.50
CA PHE A 100 -2.75 0.55 -4.21
C PHE A 100 -1.71 1.65 -4.39
N TYR A 101 -1.82 2.73 -3.63
CA TYR A 101 -0.91 3.86 -3.68
C TYR A 101 0.10 3.79 -2.54
N ILE A 102 1.38 3.87 -2.87
CA ILE A 102 2.50 3.94 -1.91
C ILE A 102 3.22 5.27 -2.15
N HIS A 103 3.50 6.03 -1.09
CA HIS A 103 4.25 7.27 -1.22
C HIS A 103 5.76 6.98 -1.19
N ASN A 104 6.44 7.23 -2.32
CA ASN A 104 7.83 6.82 -2.56
C ASN A 104 8.01 5.29 -2.67
N LEU A 105 7.18 4.67 -3.50
CA LEU A 105 7.15 3.24 -3.78
C LEU A 105 8.53 2.59 -3.92
N SER A 106 9.50 3.31 -4.46
CA SER A 106 10.85 2.77 -4.69
C SER A 106 11.56 2.34 -3.42
N TYR A 107 11.28 3.00 -2.29
CA TYR A 107 11.81 2.61 -0.99
C TYR A 107 11.12 1.32 -0.48
N ASP A 108 9.81 1.33 -0.42
CA ASP A 108 9.04 0.19 0.10
C ASP A 108 9.23 -1.06 -0.77
N TYR A 109 9.36 -0.86 -2.09
CA TYR A 109 9.56 -1.97 -3.02
C TYR A 109 10.84 -2.78 -2.76
N MET A 110 11.88 -2.19 -2.19
CA MET A 110 13.08 -2.96 -1.82
C MET A 110 12.76 -4.07 -0.82
N PHE A 111 11.82 -3.83 0.09
CA PHE A 111 11.39 -4.80 1.10
C PHE A 111 10.26 -5.71 0.61
N LEU A 112 9.38 -5.19 -0.27
CA LEU A 112 8.22 -5.92 -0.77
C LEU A 112 8.52 -6.83 -1.96
N ARG A 113 9.59 -6.56 -2.70
CA ARG A 113 9.88 -7.15 -4.01
C ARG A 113 9.79 -8.68 -4.03
N ASN A 114 10.48 -9.34 -3.13
CA ASN A 114 10.53 -10.81 -3.15
C ASN A 114 9.16 -11.41 -2.83
N HIS A 115 8.46 -10.86 -1.85
CA HIS A 115 7.11 -11.31 -1.47
C HIS A 115 6.07 -11.07 -2.59
N LEU A 116 6.17 -9.93 -3.31
CA LEU A 116 5.34 -9.66 -4.47
C LEU A 116 5.64 -10.64 -5.62
N LEU A 117 6.91 -10.93 -5.87
CA LEU A 117 7.32 -11.91 -6.89
C LEU A 117 6.88 -13.33 -6.54
N ASP A 118 6.99 -13.72 -5.28
CA ASP A 118 6.59 -15.05 -4.80
C ASP A 118 5.07 -15.24 -4.91
N LYS A 119 4.29 -14.19 -4.62
CA LYS A 119 2.82 -14.26 -4.66
C LYS A 119 2.22 -14.07 -6.04
N PHE A 120 2.64 -13.01 -6.74
CA PHE A 120 2.02 -12.58 -7.99
C PHE A 120 2.88 -12.84 -9.24
N GLY A 121 4.14 -13.27 -9.04
CA GLY A 121 5.09 -13.43 -10.14
C GLY A 121 5.66 -12.10 -10.65
N VAL A 122 6.20 -12.14 -11.86
CA VAL A 122 6.75 -10.95 -12.54
C VAL A 122 5.58 -10.06 -12.99
N PRO A 123 5.63 -8.73 -12.74
CA PRO A 123 4.55 -7.84 -13.19
C PRO A 123 4.43 -7.83 -14.72
N ASP A 124 3.21 -7.92 -15.24
CA ASP A 124 2.89 -7.86 -16.67
C ASP A 124 3.26 -6.51 -17.28
N ARG A 125 3.11 -5.45 -16.50
CA ARG A 125 3.48 -4.09 -16.89
C ARG A 125 4.18 -3.38 -15.74
N LYS A 126 5.24 -2.67 -16.08
CA LYS A 126 5.93 -1.76 -15.17
C LYS A 126 6.39 -0.52 -15.92
N LEU A 127 6.30 0.61 -15.28
CA LEU A 127 6.85 1.88 -15.77
C LEU A 127 7.78 2.45 -14.71
N ALA A 128 8.97 2.86 -15.13
CA ALA A 128 9.93 3.55 -14.28
C ALA A 128 10.44 4.79 -15.02
N VAL A 129 10.63 5.91 -14.31
CA VAL A 129 11.24 7.13 -14.88
C VAL A 129 12.75 7.03 -14.95
N LYS A 130 13.35 6.20 -14.10
CA LYS A 130 14.77 5.81 -14.12
C LYS A 130 14.95 4.52 -13.32
N THR A 131 16.17 3.96 -13.31
CA THR A 131 16.51 2.77 -12.54
C THR A 131 16.01 2.89 -11.09
N HIS A 132 15.30 1.89 -10.61
CA HIS A 132 14.69 1.80 -9.29
C HIS A 132 13.70 2.92 -8.92
N ARG A 133 13.21 3.73 -9.86
CA ARG A 133 12.18 4.73 -9.60
C ARG A 133 10.91 4.39 -10.37
N TYR A 134 10.13 3.52 -9.77
CA TYR A 134 8.90 2.98 -10.36
C TYR A 134 7.74 3.96 -10.24
N VAL A 135 7.00 4.13 -11.34
CA VAL A 135 5.74 4.89 -11.39
C VAL A 135 4.58 3.96 -11.04
N PHE A 136 4.58 2.77 -11.64
CA PHE A 136 3.63 1.72 -11.33
C PHE A 136 4.15 0.34 -11.72
N MET A 137 3.53 -0.68 -11.11
CA MET A 137 3.63 -2.09 -11.47
C MET A 137 2.23 -2.70 -11.47
N GLN A 138 1.94 -3.57 -12.44
CA GLN A 138 0.63 -4.18 -12.60
C GLN A 138 0.76 -5.69 -12.85
N TRP A 139 -0.04 -6.46 -12.13
CA TRP A 139 -0.25 -7.89 -12.29
C TRP A 139 -1.69 -8.11 -12.73
N LYS A 140 -1.88 -8.23 -14.06
CA LYS A 140 -3.22 -8.22 -14.67
C LYS A 140 -4.07 -9.41 -14.25
N SER A 141 -3.48 -10.61 -14.16
CA SER A 141 -4.21 -11.82 -13.79
C SER A 141 -4.81 -11.76 -12.38
N PHE A 142 -4.24 -10.92 -11.52
CA PHE A 142 -4.69 -10.70 -10.15
C PHE A 142 -5.46 -9.39 -9.99
N GLY A 143 -5.59 -8.60 -11.05
CA GLY A 143 -6.21 -7.27 -10.97
C GLY A 143 -5.48 -6.30 -10.02
N VAL A 144 -4.19 -6.51 -9.75
CA VAL A 144 -3.38 -5.70 -8.83
C VAL A 144 -2.59 -4.65 -9.60
N GLU A 145 -2.66 -3.40 -9.15
CA GLU A 145 -1.79 -2.33 -9.60
C GLU A 145 -1.25 -1.55 -8.41
N ILE A 146 0.08 -1.44 -8.27
CA ILE A 146 0.74 -0.63 -7.25
C ILE A 146 1.33 0.62 -7.90
N ARG A 147 1.04 1.82 -7.36
CA ARG A 147 1.46 3.12 -7.89
C ARG A 147 2.21 3.96 -6.88
N ASP A 148 3.18 4.72 -7.39
CA ASP A 148 3.88 5.74 -6.61
C ASP A 148 3.08 7.06 -6.57
N SER A 149 2.59 7.45 -5.39
CA SER A 149 1.89 8.73 -5.23
C SER A 149 2.84 9.93 -5.17
N ALA A 150 4.10 9.76 -4.75
CA ALA A 150 5.08 10.84 -4.73
C ALA A 150 5.45 11.31 -6.14
N ILE A 151 5.51 10.41 -7.12
CA ILE A 151 5.75 10.76 -8.52
C ILE A 151 4.55 11.52 -9.11
N LEU A 152 3.33 11.12 -8.76
CA LEU A 152 2.10 11.78 -9.22
C LEU A 152 2.00 13.21 -8.69
N THR A 153 2.34 13.42 -7.43
CA THR A 153 2.21 14.73 -6.77
C THR A 153 3.45 15.60 -6.90
N GLN A 154 4.61 15.01 -7.17
CA GLN A 154 5.94 15.66 -7.20
C GLN A 154 6.24 16.42 -5.89
N ARG A 155 5.71 15.96 -4.76
CA ARG A 155 5.81 16.57 -3.44
C ARG A 155 6.25 15.53 -2.41
N THR A 156 6.91 16.01 -1.36
CA THR A 156 7.03 15.22 -0.13
C THR A 156 5.66 15.15 0.55
N LEU A 157 5.44 14.13 1.36
CA LEU A 157 4.17 13.98 2.08
C LEU A 157 3.89 15.21 2.97
N GLU A 158 4.91 15.72 3.67
CA GLU A 158 4.81 16.95 4.49
C GLU A 158 4.34 18.14 3.66
N ARG A 159 4.95 18.36 2.50
CA ARG A 159 4.60 19.48 1.62
C ARG A 159 3.20 19.31 1.05
N LEU A 160 2.83 18.08 0.69
CA LEU A 160 1.49 17.77 0.19
C LEU A 160 0.42 18.08 1.25
N CYS A 161 0.62 17.66 2.49
CA CYS A 161 -0.29 17.97 3.60
C CYS A 161 -0.49 19.48 3.79
N LYS A 162 0.60 20.26 3.75
CA LYS A 162 0.52 21.74 3.82
C LYS A 162 -0.22 22.34 2.64
N ASP A 163 0.11 21.92 1.42
CA ASP A 163 -0.48 22.47 0.20
C ASP A 163 -1.99 22.14 0.10
N MET A 164 -2.41 20.99 0.66
CA MET A 164 -3.81 20.54 0.66
C MET A 164 -4.60 21.02 1.89
N GLY A 165 -3.94 21.65 2.87
CA GLY A 165 -4.60 22.08 4.12
C GLY A 165 -5.13 20.91 4.97
N THR A 166 -4.51 19.72 4.83
CA THR A 166 -4.89 18.50 5.56
C THR A 166 -4.08 18.36 6.85
N LEU A 167 -4.33 17.28 7.60
CA LEU A 167 -3.56 16.96 8.81
C LEU A 167 -2.06 16.93 8.49
N GLU A 168 -1.27 17.57 9.35
CA GLU A 168 0.19 17.51 9.24
C GLU A 168 0.69 16.08 9.39
N LYS A 169 1.79 15.76 8.70
CA LYS A 169 2.48 14.48 8.90
C LYS A 169 2.77 14.32 10.39
N ALA A 170 2.26 13.27 11.00
CA ALA A 170 2.55 12.98 12.38
C ALA A 170 4.07 12.77 12.58
N THR A 171 4.70 13.67 13.32
CA THR A 171 6.06 13.48 13.80
C THR A 171 5.99 12.57 15.01
N GLY A 172 6.14 11.28 14.81
CA GLY A 172 6.06 10.30 15.88
C GLY A 172 7.31 10.30 16.77
N THR A 173 7.13 9.86 18.00
CA THR A 173 8.20 9.50 18.95
C THR A 173 8.84 8.15 18.60
N TRP A 174 8.80 7.77 17.33
CA TRP A 174 9.27 6.48 16.87
C TRP A 174 10.80 6.44 16.91
N ASP A 175 11.36 5.61 17.75
CA ASP A 175 12.81 5.41 17.81
C ASP A 175 13.23 4.41 16.72
N TYR A 176 13.61 4.91 15.54
CA TYR A 176 14.10 4.11 14.41
C TYR A 176 15.42 3.38 14.70
N LYS A 177 16.15 3.75 15.76
CA LYS A 177 17.42 3.09 16.15
C LYS A 177 17.20 1.88 17.03
N LYS A 178 16.04 1.75 17.65
CA LYS A 178 15.70 0.59 18.46
C LYS A 178 15.39 -0.59 17.56
N LYS A 179 16.19 -1.69 17.71
CA LYS A 179 15.93 -2.96 17.00
C LYS A 179 14.50 -3.44 17.28
N ARG A 180 13.77 -3.72 16.24
CA ARG A 180 12.39 -4.22 16.28
C ARG A 180 12.26 -5.41 15.38
N THR A 181 11.38 -6.31 15.76
CA THR A 181 10.96 -7.44 14.94
C THR A 181 9.45 -7.30 14.67
N PRO A 182 8.91 -8.00 13.68
CA PRO A 182 7.45 -8.01 13.45
C PRO A 182 6.66 -8.37 14.71
N GLU A 183 7.20 -9.27 15.55
CA GLU A 183 6.57 -9.69 16.81
C GLU A 183 6.62 -8.60 17.90
N SER A 184 7.57 -7.68 17.81
CA SER A 184 7.72 -6.53 18.72
C SER A 184 7.06 -5.27 18.18
N GLY A 185 6.26 -5.37 17.11
CA GLY A 185 5.57 -4.28 16.46
C GLY A 185 4.70 -3.44 17.38
N ARG A 186 4.11 -2.39 16.85
CA ARG A 186 3.30 -1.44 17.65
C ARG A 186 2.27 -2.17 18.50
N THR A 187 2.49 -2.19 19.80
CA THR A 187 1.37 -2.32 20.72
C THR A 187 0.58 -1.02 20.60
N VAL A 188 -0.50 -1.06 19.87
CA VAL A 188 -1.44 0.05 19.78
C VAL A 188 -2.06 0.19 21.15
N LYS A 189 -1.53 1.11 21.97
CA LYS A 189 -2.10 1.46 23.26
C LYS A 189 -3.24 2.46 23.06
#